data_f8682f3d2f748b30345b2bc3bb2ee6c6
#
_entry.id   f8682f3d2f748b30345b2bc3bb2ee6c6
#
_cell.length_a   1.000
_cell.length_b   1.000
_cell.length_c   1.000
_cell.angle_alpha   90.00
_cell.angle_beta   90.00
_cell.angle_gamma   90.00
#
_symmetry.space_group_name_H-M   'P 1'
#
loop_
_entity.id
_entity.type
_entity.pdbx_description
1 polymer ?
#
loop_
_entity_poly.entity_id
_entity_poly.type
_entity_poly.pdbx_seq_one_letter_code
_entity_poly.pdbx_strand_id
1 'polypeptide(L)'
;MANEKILISGIEYKIRKLIELNNHLKDENQRITEQLDLLTEKIKKLNEELEINKNKLFKYTLANTLEIEYGVEEGKKRIDNLIEEIDMCIETLSR
;
A
#
# COMPACT_ATOMS: atom_id res chain seq x y z
N MET A 1 25.22 45.18 34.61
CA MET A 1 23.87 45.58 34.15
C MET A 1 23.72 45.51 32.64
N ALA A 2 24.57 46.16 31.86
CA ALA A 2 24.50 46.05 30.40
C ALA A 2 24.74 44.60 29.90
N ASN A 3 25.63 43.85 30.57
CA ASN A 3 25.93 42.48 30.22
C ASN A 3 24.77 41.52 30.49
N GLU A 4 23.98 41.79 31.52
CA GLU A 4 22.80 40.98 31.86
C GLU A 4 21.71 41.12 30.81
N LYS A 5 21.49 42.37 30.35
CA LYS A 5 20.51 42.62 29.27
C LYS A 5 20.89 41.94 27.96
N ILE A 6 22.16 42.00 27.61
CA ILE A 6 22.69 41.32 26.40
C ILE A 6 22.50 39.82 26.53
N LEU A 7 22.81 39.26 27.71
CA LEU A 7 22.65 37.83 27.99
C LEU A 7 21.17 37.38 27.89
N ILE A 8 20.28 38.18 28.51
CA ILE A 8 18.83 37.89 28.45
C ILE A 8 18.30 37.97 27.02
N SER A 9 18.71 38.98 26.25
CA SER A 9 18.31 39.14 24.87
C SER A 9 18.81 37.97 24.01
N GLY A 10 20.03 37.50 24.28
CA GLY A 10 20.58 36.31 23.60
C GLY A 10 19.80 35.04 23.90
N ILE A 11 19.39 34.88 25.17
CA ILE A 11 18.56 33.72 25.57
C ILE A 11 17.19 33.81 24.95
N GLU A 12 16.55 34.95 24.94
CA GLU A 12 15.25 35.16 24.30
C GLU A 12 15.31 34.85 22.80
N TYR A 13 16.36 35.29 22.13
CA TYR A 13 16.58 34.99 20.71
C TYR A 13 16.68 33.48 20.47
N LYS A 14 17.47 32.79 21.27
CA LYS A 14 17.62 31.32 21.14
C LYS A 14 16.33 30.60 21.43
N ILE A 15 15.55 31.03 22.39
CA ILE A 15 14.23 30.45 22.70
C ILE A 15 13.29 30.62 21.52
N ARG A 16 13.24 31.79 20.91
CA ARG A 16 12.41 32.04 19.73
C ARG A 16 12.82 31.12 18.57
N LYS A 17 14.11 30.98 18.36
CA LYS A 17 14.64 30.08 17.32
C LYS A 17 14.28 28.63 17.59
N LEU A 18 14.33 28.20 18.83
CA LEU A 18 13.91 26.85 19.21
C LEU A 18 12.42 26.63 19.02
N ILE A 19 11.59 27.62 19.31
CA ILE A 19 10.14 27.55 19.09
C ILE A 19 9.85 27.44 17.58
N GLU A 20 10.51 28.28 16.77
CA GLU A 20 10.36 28.22 15.30
C GLU A 20 10.76 26.84 14.76
N LEU A 21 11.89 26.32 15.20
CA LEU A 21 12.38 25.01 14.79
C LEU A 21 11.42 23.91 15.24
N ASN A 22 10.92 24.00 16.46
CA ASN A 22 9.96 23.03 16.99
C ASN A 22 8.66 23.01 16.16
N ASN A 23 8.14 24.19 15.82
CA ASN A 23 6.95 24.31 14.98
C ASN A 23 7.20 23.76 13.57
N HIS A 24 8.37 24.05 13.00
CA HIS A 24 8.76 23.53 11.70
C HIS A 24 8.83 21.99 11.71
N LEU A 25 9.44 21.42 12.75
CA LEU A 25 9.54 19.97 12.91
C LEU A 25 8.17 19.31 13.09
N LYS A 26 7.27 19.94 13.82
CA LYS A 26 5.89 19.45 13.97
C LYS A 26 5.15 19.42 12.63
N ASP A 27 5.28 20.48 11.85
CA ASP A 27 4.66 20.56 10.52
C ASP A 27 5.25 19.49 9.59
N GLU A 28 6.56 19.31 9.61
CA GLU A 28 7.24 18.27 8.84
C GLU A 28 6.80 16.87 9.26
N ASN A 29 6.68 16.62 10.55
CA ASN A 29 6.20 15.33 11.08
C ASN A 29 4.77 15.05 10.63
N GLN A 30 3.91 16.05 10.66
CA GLN A 30 2.53 15.90 10.17
C GLN A 30 2.50 15.58 8.69
N ARG A 31 3.30 16.29 7.89
CA ARG A 31 3.40 16.05 6.45
C ARG A 31 3.88 14.63 6.14
N ILE A 32 4.90 14.17 6.85
CA ILE A 32 5.44 12.83 6.69
C ILE A 32 4.41 11.76 7.09
N THR A 33 3.70 11.98 8.19
CA THR A 33 2.63 11.07 8.63
C THR A 33 1.53 10.95 7.57
N GLU A 34 1.10 12.06 7.01
CA GLU A 34 0.10 12.07 5.93
C GLU A 34 0.60 11.33 4.69
N GLN A 35 1.86 11.52 4.32
CA GLN A 35 2.47 10.81 3.20
C GLN A 35 2.56 9.30 3.46
N LEU A 36 2.90 8.91 4.69
CA LEU A 36 2.94 7.49 5.08
C LEU A 36 1.56 6.85 4.98
N ASP A 37 0.52 7.54 5.41
CA ASP A 37 -0.84 7.03 5.32
C ASP A 37 -1.27 6.84 3.86
N LEU A 38 -0.96 7.80 3.00
CA LEU A 38 -1.25 7.69 1.56
C LEU A 38 -0.50 6.53 0.91
N LEU A 39 0.78 6.36 1.25
CA LEU A 39 1.60 5.27 0.72
C LEU A 39 1.11 3.91 1.21
N THR A 40 0.71 3.81 2.47
CA THR A 40 0.16 2.59 3.05
C THR A 40 -1.13 2.17 2.32
N GLU A 41 -2.00 3.13 2.06
CA GLU A 41 -3.23 2.89 1.32
C GLU A 41 -2.96 2.45 -0.12
N LYS A 42 -1.98 3.09 -0.76
CA LYS A 42 -1.55 2.73 -2.11
C LYS A 42 -0.97 1.31 -2.18
N ILE A 43 -0.16 0.94 -1.21
CA ILE A 43 0.39 -0.43 -1.10
C ILE A 43 -0.74 -1.45 -0.96
N LYS A 44 -1.74 -1.15 -0.14
CA LYS A 44 -2.90 -2.02 0.04
C LYS A 44 -3.64 -2.24 -1.28
N LYS A 45 -3.90 -1.17 -2.01
CA LYS A 45 -4.56 -1.25 -3.34
C LYS A 45 -3.74 -2.05 -4.34
N LEU A 46 -2.43 -1.81 -4.38
CA LEU A 46 -1.52 -2.53 -5.27
C LEU A 46 -1.47 -4.02 -4.95
N ASN A 47 -1.49 -4.39 -3.68
CA ASN A 47 -1.52 -5.78 -3.25
C ASN A 47 -2.84 -6.46 -3.66
N GLU A 48 -3.96 -5.76 -3.55
CA GLU A 48 -5.27 -6.25 -3.99
C GLU A 48 -5.28 -6.48 -5.51
N GLU A 49 -4.78 -5.51 -6.29
CA GLU A 49 -4.66 -5.64 -7.75
C GLU A 49 -3.74 -6.79 -8.14
N LEU A 50 -2.62 -6.94 -7.43
CA LEU A 50 -1.67 -8.02 -7.67
C LEU A 50 -2.32 -9.38 -7.46
N GLU A 51 -3.10 -9.54 -6.40
CA GLU A 51 -3.83 -10.76 -6.10
C GLU A 51 -4.84 -11.09 -7.20
N ILE A 52 -5.61 -10.09 -7.63
CA ILE A 52 -6.58 -10.24 -8.73
C ILE A 52 -5.87 -10.66 -10.02
N ASN A 53 -4.77 -10.00 -10.35
CA ASN A 53 -4.01 -10.29 -11.58
C ASN A 53 -3.38 -11.67 -11.55
N LYS A 54 -2.85 -12.10 -10.40
CA LYS A 54 -2.32 -13.46 -10.22
C LYS A 54 -3.39 -14.51 -10.46
N ASN A 55 -4.58 -14.31 -9.92
CA ASN A 55 -5.71 -15.22 -10.09
C ASN A 55 -6.15 -15.29 -11.55
N LYS A 56 -6.23 -14.14 -12.22
CA LYS A 56 -6.57 -14.09 -13.65
C LYS A 56 -5.53 -14.82 -14.49
N LEU A 57 -4.25 -14.60 -14.22
CA LEU A 57 -3.15 -15.26 -14.93
C LEU A 57 -3.18 -16.77 -14.73
N PHE A 58 -3.43 -17.21 -13.52
CA PHE A 58 -3.54 -18.62 -13.18
C PHE A 58 -4.69 -19.29 -13.95
N LYS A 59 -5.86 -18.66 -13.96
CA LYS A 59 -7.02 -19.14 -14.71
C LYS A 59 -6.73 -19.22 -16.22
N TYR A 60 -6.12 -18.16 -16.75
CA TYR A 60 -5.75 -18.11 -18.16
C TYR A 60 -4.73 -19.20 -18.54
N THR A 61 -3.71 -19.39 -17.73
CA THR A 61 -2.69 -20.41 -17.93
C THR A 61 -3.29 -21.81 -17.89
N LEU A 62 -4.16 -22.07 -16.93
CA LEU A 62 -4.90 -23.33 -16.81
C LEU A 62 -5.77 -23.58 -18.05
N ALA A 63 -6.50 -22.54 -18.48
CA ALA A 63 -7.35 -22.62 -19.67
C ALA A 63 -6.54 -23.00 -20.90
N ASN A 64 -5.42 -22.31 -21.13
CA ASN A 64 -4.55 -22.55 -22.26
C ASN A 64 -3.94 -23.96 -22.23
N THR A 65 -3.49 -24.39 -21.07
CA THR A 65 -2.91 -25.73 -20.88
C THR A 65 -3.93 -26.84 -21.17
N LEU A 66 -5.15 -26.69 -20.69
CA LEU A 66 -6.22 -27.66 -20.89
C LEU A 66 -6.69 -27.70 -22.34
N GLU A 67 -6.74 -26.57 -23.03
CA GLU A 67 -7.06 -26.54 -24.47
C GLU A 67 -6.02 -27.30 -25.30
N ILE A 68 -4.76 -27.15 -24.97
CA ILE A 68 -3.66 -27.86 -25.65
C ILE A 68 -3.75 -29.38 -25.40
N GLU A 69 -4.04 -29.77 -24.17
CA GLU A 69 -4.00 -31.15 -23.74
C GLU A 69 -5.24 -31.96 -24.15
N TYR A 70 -6.44 -31.38 -24.05
CA TYR A 70 -7.71 -32.08 -24.23
C TYR A 70 -8.52 -31.65 -25.45
N GLY A 71 -8.09 -30.64 -26.19
CA GLY A 71 -8.86 -30.06 -27.28
C GLY A 71 -9.88 -29.04 -26.79
N VAL A 72 -10.52 -28.35 -27.73
CA VAL A 72 -11.33 -27.17 -27.42
C VAL A 72 -12.58 -27.49 -26.60
N GLU A 73 -13.35 -28.50 -26.96
CA GLU A 73 -14.61 -28.81 -26.26
C GLU A 73 -14.39 -29.40 -24.88
N GLU A 74 -13.57 -30.42 -24.77
CA GLU A 74 -13.25 -31.03 -23.48
C GLU A 74 -12.47 -30.07 -22.59
N GLY A 75 -11.58 -29.28 -23.19
CA GLY A 75 -10.84 -28.25 -22.50
C GLY A 75 -11.74 -27.22 -21.87
N LYS A 76 -12.73 -26.69 -22.60
CA LYS A 76 -13.71 -25.74 -22.07
C LYS A 76 -14.48 -26.30 -20.89
N LYS A 77 -14.91 -27.55 -20.99
CA LYS A 77 -15.65 -28.22 -19.93
C LYS A 77 -14.85 -28.33 -18.66
N ARG A 78 -13.57 -28.68 -18.76
CA ARG A 78 -12.66 -28.80 -17.63
C ARG A 78 -12.30 -27.43 -17.05
N ILE A 79 -12.14 -26.42 -17.91
CA ILE A 79 -11.88 -25.04 -17.51
C ILE A 79 -13.05 -24.50 -16.68
N ASP A 80 -14.27 -24.64 -17.16
CA ASP A 80 -15.45 -24.15 -16.47
C ASP A 80 -15.57 -24.77 -15.09
N ASN A 81 -15.33 -26.09 -14.99
CA ASN A 81 -15.36 -26.78 -13.70
C ASN A 81 -14.26 -26.30 -12.75
N LEU A 82 -13.04 -26.10 -13.25
CA LEU A 82 -11.91 -25.63 -12.44
C LEU A 82 -12.08 -24.18 -11.99
N ILE A 83 -12.61 -23.31 -12.85
CA ILE A 83 -12.89 -21.93 -12.51
C ILE A 83 -13.93 -21.89 -11.39
N GLU A 84 -14.97 -22.68 -11.48
CA GLU A 84 -16.00 -22.79 -10.44
C GLU A 84 -15.39 -23.25 -9.12
N GLU A 85 -14.55 -24.27 -9.13
CA GLU A 85 -13.86 -24.77 -7.93
C GLU A 85 -12.92 -23.72 -7.33
N ILE A 86 -12.18 -23.00 -8.18
CA ILE A 86 -11.27 -21.93 -7.73
C ILE A 86 -12.05 -20.80 -7.11
N ASP A 87 -13.13 -20.36 -7.73
CA ASP A 87 -13.97 -19.28 -7.22
C ASP A 87 -14.60 -19.66 -5.86
N MET A 88 -15.06 -20.90 -5.72
CA MET A 88 -15.54 -21.41 -4.44
C MET A 88 -14.45 -21.43 -3.36
N CYS A 89 -13.25 -21.84 -3.74
CA CYS A 89 -12.10 -21.88 -2.83
C CYS A 89 -11.72 -20.47 -2.35
N ILE A 90 -11.67 -19.49 -3.26
CA ILE A 90 -11.38 -18.10 -2.94
C ILE A 90 -12.45 -17.52 -2.03
N GLU A 91 -13.71 -17.78 -2.31
CA GLU A 91 -14.84 -17.34 -1.48
C GLU A 91 -14.72 -17.89 -0.06
N THR A 92 -14.39 -19.18 0.06
CA THR A 92 -14.19 -19.82 1.37
C THR A 92 -13.03 -19.20 2.14
N LEU A 93 -11.93 -18.89 1.47
CA LEU A 93 -10.75 -18.27 2.09
C LEU A 93 -10.98 -16.80 2.46
N SER A 94 -11.89 -16.12 1.77
CA SER A 94 -12.21 -14.71 2.02
C SER A 94 -13.14 -14.49 3.21
N ARG A 95 -13.75 -15.55 3.71
CA ARG A 95 -14.62 -15.49 4.90
C ARG A 95 -13.76 -15.50 6.19
#